data_e2a68ee5d9ede1b5f7e571118c856ad1
#
_entry.id   e2a68ee5d9ede1b5f7e571118c856ad1
#
_cell.length_a   1.000
_cell.length_b   1.000
_cell.length_c   1.000
_cell.angle_alpha   90.00
_cell.angle_beta   90.00
_cell.angle_gamma   90.00
#
_symmetry.space_group_name_H-M   'P 1'
#
loop_
_entity.id
_entity.type
_entity.pdbx_description
1 polymer ?
#
loop_
_entity_poly.entity_id
_entity_poly.type
_entity_poly.pdbx_seq_one_letter_code
_entity_poly.pdbx_strand_id
1 'polypeptide(L)'
;QCIGQSEPAPQPMSAVAHPYLWHPIINALANPAATYAAMPSGFQESVLKQHFMGLDRLYGVPIFRDANCTIDTDDDSYGAVYSKMAFIYITGYEIENWVVYDDSLRGWEIGIVHDYAMVENDGAYGRFLLFDATAPVS
;
A
#
# COMPACT_ATOMS: atom_id res chain seq x y z
N GLN A 1 1.53 -8.45 -14.26
CA GLN A 1 1.32 -9.51 -15.28
C GLN A 1 1.16 -10.90 -14.66
N CYS A 2 1.82 -11.20 -13.53
CA CYS A 2 1.74 -12.55 -12.93
C CYS A 2 0.38 -12.89 -12.28
N ILE A 3 -0.35 -11.89 -11.81
CA ILE A 3 -1.65 -12.09 -11.14
C ILE A 3 -2.78 -12.44 -12.14
N GLY A 4 -2.59 -12.13 -13.41
CA GLY A 4 -3.62 -12.34 -14.43
C GLY A 4 -3.38 -13.51 -15.37
N GLN A 5 -2.34 -14.33 -15.15
CA GLN A 5 -1.97 -15.38 -16.12
C GLN A 5 -2.74 -16.68 -15.96
N SER A 6 -3.18 -17.02 -14.75
CA SER A 6 -3.89 -18.28 -14.49
C SER A 6 -5.38 -18.07 -14.35
N GLU A 7 -5.77 -17.04 -13.63
CA GLU A 7 -7.16 -16.59 -13.49
C GLU A 7 -7.16 -15.06 -13.37
N PRO A 8 -8.11 -14.36 -14.00
CA PRO A 8 -8.20 -12.92 -13.83
C PRO A 8 -8.53 -12.59 -12.37
N ALA A 9 -7.61 -11.92 -11.68
CA ALA A 9 -7.83 -11.51 -10.31
C ALA A 9 -9.08 -10.62 -10.20
N PRO A 10 -10.00 -10.93 -9.27
CA PRO A 10 -11.22 -10.14 -9.09
C PRO A 10 -10.90 -8.68 -8.77
N GLN A 11 -11.60 -7.77 -9.40
CA GLN A 11 -11.53 -6.35 -9.08
C GLN A 11 -12.36 -6.05 -7.81
N PRO A 12 -12.02 -5.03 -7.02
CA PRO A 12 -10.90 -4.10 -7.18
C PRO A 12 -9.57 -4.68 -6.69
N MET A 13 -8.49 -4.21 -7.31
CA MET A 13 -7.13 -4.48 -6.88
C MET A 13 -6.58 -3.29 -6.11
N SER A 14 -5.67 -3.55 -5.19
CA SER A 14 -4.95 -2.54 -4.41
C SER A 14 -3.48 -2.90 -4.28
N ALA A 15 -2.64 -1.90 -4.10
CA ALA A 15 -1.23 -2.08 -3.85
C ALA A 15 -0.81 -1.30 -2.61
N VAL A 16 0.14 -1.86 -1.86
CA VAL A 16 0.79 -1.20 -0.73
C VAL A 16 2.28 -1.18 -0.95
N ALA A 17 2.91 -0.04 -0.73
CA ALA A 17 4.34 0.12 -0.88
C ALA A 17 4.91 1.15 0.10
N HIS A 18 6.21 1.01 0.42
CA HIS A 18 6.92 1.98 1.22
C HIS A 18 7.00 3.34 0.50
N PRO A 19 6.93 4.47 1.21
CA PRO A 19 6.98 5.81 0.62
C PRO A 19 8.21 6.08 -0.27
N TYR A 20 9.34 5.44 -0.01
CA TYR A 20 10.57 5.62 -0.80
C TYR A 20 10.45 5.13 -2.24
N LEU A 21 9.54 4.21 -2.53
CA LEU A 21 9.26 3.78 -3.91
C LEU A 21 8.86 4.93 -4.84
N TRP A 22 8.25 5.97 -4.29
CA TRP A 22 7.72 7.07 -5.09
C TRP A 22 8.79 7.93 -5.71
N HIS A 23 9.91 8.11 -5.02
CA HIS A 23 11.00 8.95 -5.52
C HIS A 23 11.61 8.45 -6.84
N PRO A 24 12.01 7.16 -6.95
CA PRO A 24 12.47 6.60 -8.22
C PRO A 24 11.41 6.62 -9.33
N ILE A 25 10.14 6.36 -9.00
CA ILE A 25 9.06 6.42 -10.00
C ILE A 25 8.89 7.84 -10.55
N ILE A 26 8.84 8.84 -9.69
CA ILE A 26 8.73 10.25 -10.11
C ILE A 26 9.94 10.64 -10.95
N ASN A 27 11.15 10.28 -10.53
CA ASN A 27 12.36 10.59 -11.28
C ASN A 27 12.39 9.90 -12.65
N ALA A 28 11.96 8.65 -12.74
CA ALA A 28 11.87 7.93 -14.00
C ALA A 28 10.84 8.56 -14.96
N LEU A 29 9.71 9.03 -14.44
CA LEU A 29 8.68 9.69 -15.21
C LEU A 29 9.05 11.13 -15.61
N ALA A 30 9.77 11.84 -14.74
CA ALA A 30 10.19 13.23 -14.96
C ALA A 30 11.42 13.35 -15.89
N ASN A 31 12.21 12.28 -16.04
CA ASN A 31 13.44 12.33 -16.85
C ASN A 31 13.14 11.98 -18.31
N PRO A 32 13.18 12.97 -19.23
CA PRO A 32 12.88 12.75 -20.65
C PRO A 32 13.93 11.92 -21.39
N ALA A 33 15.11 11.74 -20.81
CA ALA A 33 16.19 10.92 -21.38
C ALA A 33 16.04 9.42 -21.09
N ALA A 34 15.12 9.05 -20.19
CA ALA A 34 14.82 7.65 -19.92
C ALA A 34 13.98 7.03 -21.06
N THR A 35 13.75 5.74 -20.96
CA THR A 35 13.03 4.88 -21.93
C THR A 35 11.64 5.40 -22.35
N TYR A 36 11.10 6.38 -21.64
CA TYR A 36 9.82 7.04 -21.93
C TYR A 36 9.92 8.27 -22.83
N ALA A 37 11.09 8.59 -23.36
CA ALA A 37 11.28 9.72 -24.29
C ALA A 37 10.42 9.63 -25.56
N ALA A 38 9.91 8.45 -25.90
CA ALA A 38 8.99 8.22 -27.00
C ALA A 38 7.50 8.45 -26.64
N MET A 39 7.18 8.72 -25.37
CA MET A 39 5.79 8.98 -24.98
C MET A 39 5.39 10.42 -25.30
N PRO A 40 4.17 10.64 -25.81
CA PRO A 40 3.66 11.98 -26.02
C PRO A 40 3.72 12.81 -24.75
N SER A 41 4.17 14.06 -24.85
CA SER A 41 4.31 14.98 -23.71
C SER A 41 3.02 15.14 -22.88
N GLY A 42 1.86 15.05 -23.54
CA GLY A 42 0.57 15.09 -22.85
C GLY A 42 0.30 13.88 -21.95
N PHE A 43 0.86 12.72 -22.27
CA PHE A 43 0.73 11.54 -21.41
C PHE A 43 1.61 11.67 -20.17
N GLN A 44 2.85 12.12 -20.31
CA GLN A 44 3.75 12.40 -19.19
C GLN A 44 3.15 13.43 -18.23
N GLU A 45 2.62 14.52 -18.79
CA GLU A 45 1.98 15.58 -18.02
C GLU A 45 0.73 15.07 -17.27
N SER A 46 -0.08 14.23 -17.91
CA SER A 46 -1.26 13.62 -17.29
C SER A 46 -0.88 12.70 -16.14
N VAL A 47 0.13 11.85 -16.30
CA VAL A 47 0.60 10.93 -15.26
C VAL A 47 1.19 11.70 -14.08
N LEU A 48 2.03 12.70 -14.34
CA LEU A 48 2.61 13.55 -13.31
C LEU A 48 1.53 14.32 -12.55
N LYS A 49 0.57 14.92 -13.25
CA LYS A 49 -0.53 15.64 -12.60
C LYS A 49 -1.39 14.73 -11.74
N GLN A 50 -1.75 13.55 -12.23
CA GLN A 50 -2.51 12.58 -11.47
C GLN A 50 -1.78 12.16 -10.19
N HIS A 51 -0.47 12.03 -10.27
CA HIS A 51 0.37 11.66 -9.16
C HIS A 51 0.45 12.76 -8.09
N PHE A 52 0.69 14.01 -8.51
CA PHE A 52 0.76 15.16 -7.60
C PHE A 52 -0.60 15.58 -7.04
N MET A 53 -1.69 15.26 -7.70
CA MET A 53 -3.05 15.58 -7.26
C MET A 53 -3.67 14.51 -6.32
N GLY A 54 -2.89 13.55 -5.82
CA GLY A 54 -3.35 12.54 -4.87
C GLY A 54 -4.13 11.38 -5.50
N LEU A 55 -4.11 11.27 -6.80
CA LEU A 55 -4.59 10.09 -7.51
C LEU A 55 -3.46 9.06 -7.58
N ASP A 56 -3.19 8.44 -6.46
CA ASP A 56 -2.17 7.41 -6.30
C ASP A 56 -2.56 6.12 -7.03
N ARG A 57 -2.71 6.20 -8.35
CA ARG A 57 -3.07 5.05 -9.19
C ARG A 57 -2.04 4.84 -10.28
N LEU A 58 -1.51 3.64 -10.34
CA LEU A 58 -0.67 3.20 -11.44
C LEU A 58 -1.41 2.09 -12.19
N TYR A 59 -1.59 2.24 -13.51
CA TYR A 59 -2.37 1.31 -14.34
C TYR A 59 -3.78 0.99 -13.80
N GLY A 60 -4.42 1.99 -13.17
CA GLY A 60 -5.76 1.83 -12.62
C GLY A 60 -5.80 1.21 -11.22
N VAL A 61 -4.65 0.76 -10.68
CA VAL A 61 -4.54 0.20 -9.33
C VAL A 61 -4.19 1.30 -8.35
N PRO A 62 -5.00 1.55 -7.30
CA PRO A 62 -4.63 2.47 -6.24
C PRO A 62 -3.45 1.92 -5.45
N ILE A 63 -2.48 2.77 -5.15
CA ILE A 63 -1.31 2.42 -4.36
C ILE A 63 -1.36 3.21 -3.05
N PHE A 64 -1.35 2.48 -1.94
CA PHE A 64 -1.28 3.04 -0.60
C PHE A 64 0.17 3.09 -0.14
N ARG A 65 0.52 4.16 0.56
CA ARG A 65 1.84 4.32 1.17
C ARG A 65 1.76 3.92 2.62
N ASP A 66 2.64 3.01 3.01
CA ASP A 66 2.74 2.57 4.39
C ASP A 66 4.22 2.48 4.79
N ALA A 67 4.61 3.26 5.77
CA ALA A 67 5.96 3.25 6.31
C ALA A 67 6.25 2.00 7.18
N ASN A 68 5.23 1.19 7.49
CA ASN A 68 5.42 -0.09 8.16
C ASN A 68 5.89 -1.20 7.20
N CYS A 69 5.95 -0.94 5.89
CA CYS A 69 6.61 -1.85 4.96
C CYS A 69 8.07 -1.98 5.35
N THR A 70 8.52 -3.21 5.63
CA THR A 70 9.88 -3.46 6.11
C THR A 70 10.89 -3.15 5.02
N ILE A 71 11.96 -2.45 5.39
CA ILE A 71 13.17 -2.27 4.56
C ILE A 71 14.21 -3.22 5.10
N ASP A 72 14.85 -3.99 4.23
CA ASP A 72 15.90 -4.91 4.61
C ASP A 72 17.30 -4.24 4.66
N THR A 73 18.35 -5.04 4.88
CA THR A 73 19.72 -4.54 4.99
C THR A 73 20.33 -4.09 3.66
N ASP A 74 19.71 -4.45 2.55
CA ASP A 74 20.15 -4.12 1.20
C ASP A 74 19.37 -2.92 0.63
N ASP A 75 18.67 -2.20 1.50
CA ASP A 75 17.79 -1.06 1.16
C ASP A 75 16.60 -1.44 0.25
N ASP A 76 16.23 -2.72 0.25
CA ASP A 76 15.05 -3.20 -0.47
C ASP A 76 13.83 -3.24 0.45
N SER A 77 12.67 -2.85 -0.07
CA SER A 77 11.42 -2.90 0.67
C SER A 77 10.43 -3.88 0.06
N TYR A 78 9.63 -4.46 0.94
CA TYR A 78 8.56 -5.36 0.60
C TYR A 78 7.25 -4.59 0.49
N GLY A 79 6.62 -4.69 -0.66
CA GLY A 79 5.25 -4.26 -0.88
C GLY A 79 4.38 -5.42 -1.31
N ALA A 80 3.14 -5.15 -1.62
CA ALA A 80 2.21 -6.13 -2.12
C ALA A 80 1.20 -5.53 -3.09
N VAL A 81 0.83 -6.32 -4.10
CA VAL A 81 -0.36 -6.07 -4.93
C VAL A 81 -1.34 -7.20 -4.69
N TYR A 82 -2.56 -6.88 -4.36
CA TYR A 82 -3.57 -7.88 -4.02
C TYR A 82 -4.96 -7.45 -4.47
N SER A 83 -5.78 -8.45 -4.72
CA SER A 83 -7.21 -8.29 -4.92
C SER A 83 -7.94 -8.24 -3.58
N LYS A 84 -9.10 -7.61 -3.56
CA LYS A 84 -10.00 -7.64 -2.39
C LYS A 84 -10.29 -9.07 -1.89
N MET A 85 -10.26 -10.06 -2.78
CA MET A 85 -10.54 -11.46 -2.45
C MET A 85 -9.32 -12.23 -1.91
N ALA A 86 -8.13 -11.61 -1.88
CA ALA A 86 -6.92 -12.25 -1.38
C ALA A 86 -6.96 -12.48 0.13
N PHE A 87 -7.69 -11.64 0.87
CA PHE A 87 -7.75 -11.69 2.33
C PHE A 87 -9.19 -11.78 2.81
N ILE A 88 -9.36 -12.47 3.93
CA ILE A 88 -10.60 -12.48 4.71
C ILE A 88 -10.33 -11.78 6.03
N TYR A 89 -11.14 -10.79 6.34
CA TYR A 89 -11.17 -10.14 7.65
C TYR A 89 -12.29 -10.75 8.47
N ILE A 90 -11.96 -11.26 9.63
CA ILE A 90 -12.90 -11.92 10.55
C ILE A 90 -12.91 -11.11 11.84
N THR A 91 -14.09 -10.70 12.28
CA THR A 91 -14.28 -10.03 13.56
C THR A 91 -14.91 -11.03 14.52
N GLY A 92 -14.20 -11.39 15.58
CA GLY A 92 -14.71 -12.24 16.65
C GLY A 92 -15.52 -11.44 17.65
N TYR A 93 -15.07 -10.24 17.97
CA TYR A 93 -15.73 -9.31 18.87
C TYR A 93 -15.67 -7.89 18.30
N GLU A 94 -16.80 -7.21 18.23
CA GLU A 94 -16.84 -5.82 17.79
C GLU A 94 -16.16 -4.90 18.79
N ILE A 95 -15.78 -3.70 18.31
CA ILE A 95 -15.14 -2.71 19.17
C ILE A 95 -16.10 -2.33 20.29
N GLU A 96 -15.70 -2.67 21.51
CA GLU A 96 -16.38 -2.25 22.72
C GLU A 96 -15.47 -1.31 23.52
N ASN A 97 -16.02 -0.21 23.95
CA ASN A 97 -15.34 0.75 24.79
C ASN A 97 -16.08 0.91 26.12
N TRP A 98 -15.34 1.03 27.21
CA TRP A 98 -15.89 1.37 28.51
C TRP A 98 -15.07 2.46 29.17
N VAL A 99 -15.74 3.21 30.02
CA VAL A 99 -15.12 4.23 30.85
C VAL A 99 -15.55 4.01 32.29
N VAL A 100 -14.59 3.75 33.18
CA VAL A 100 -14.82 3.50 34.62
C VAL A 100 -13.98 4.50 35.41
N TYR A 101 -14.56 5.04 36.47
CA TYR A 101 -13.82 5.84 37.44
C TYR A 101 -13.12 4.91 38.41
N ASP A 102 -11.80 5.00 38.53
CA ASP A 102 -11.01 4.24 39.50
C ASP A 102 -10.65 5.14 40.69
N ASP A 103 -11.24 4.82 41.85
CA ASP A 103 -11.00 5.55 43.08
C ASP A 103 -9.55 5.44 43.56
N SER A 104 -8.85 4.35 43.26
CA SER A 104 -7.47 4.12 43.66
C SER A 104 -6.49 5.00 42.89
N LEU A 105 -6.73 5.21 41.63
CA LEU A 105 -5.95 6.07 40.77
C LEU A 105 -6.43 7.52 40.74
N ARG A 106 -7.60 7.80 41.39
CA ARG A 106 -8.29 9.09 41.31
C ARG A 106 -8.43 9.61 39.86
N GLY A 107 -8.76 8.71 38.94
CA GLY A 107 -8.82 8.98 37.53
C GLY A 107 -9.83 8.14 36.78
N TRP A 108 -10.01 8.42 35.53
CA TRP A 108 -10.85 7.64 34.62
C TRP A 108 -10.01 6.59 33.89
N GLU A 109 -10.46 5.34 33.96
CA GLU A 109 -9.92 4.25 33.15
C GLU A 109 -10.76 4.12 31.88
N ILE A 110 -10.10 4.14 30.72
CA ILE A 110 -10.73 3.94 29.42
C ILE A 110 -10.18 2.66 28.83
N GLY A 111 -11.03 1.66 28.65
CA GLY A 111 -10.68 0.40 28.05
C GLY A 111 -11.33 0.24 26.67
N ILE A 112 -10.59 -0.34 25.73
CA ILE A 112 -11.07 -0.70 24.39
C ILE A 112 -10.69 -2.16 24.16
N VAL A 113 -11.66 -2.96 23.74
CA VAL A 113 -11.46 -4.35 23.32
C VAL A 113 -11.95 -4.52 21.89
N HIS A 114 -11.14 -5.16 21.10
CA HIS A 114 -11.49 -5.57 19.76
C HIS A 114 -10.77 -6.87 19.43
N ASP A 115 -11.51 -7.88 18.98
CA ASP A 115 -10.96 -9.16 18.56
C ASP A 115 -11.20 -9.34 17.07
N TYR A 116 -10.10 -9.44 16.35
CA TYR A 116 -10.13 -9.61 14.89
C TYR A 116 -8.98 -10.48 14.41
N ALA A 117 -9.17 -11.12 13.29
CA ALA A 117 -8.14 -11.85 12.59
C ALA A 117 -8.17 -11.53 11.09
N MET A 118 -7.00 -11.57 10.47
CA MET A 118 -6.85 -11.43 9.04
C MET A 118 -6.16 -12.68 8.51
N VAL A 119 -6.78 -13.33 7.54
CA VAL A 119 -6.31 -14.60 6.99
C VAL A 119 -6.22 -14.49 5.47
N GLU A 120 -5.17 -15.09 4.91
CA GLU A 120 -5.06 -15.26 3.46
C GLU A 120 -6.15 -16.25 2.99
N ASN A 121 -6.92 -15.80 1.99
CA ASN A 121 -7.97 -16.62 1.39
C ASN A 121 -7.46 -17.38 0.17
N ASP A 122 -6.75 -16.68 -0.71
CA ASP A 122 -6.19 -17.29 -1.92
C ASP A 122 -4.91 -16.55 -2.34
N GLY A 123 -3.78 -17.26 -2.28
CA GLY A 123 -2.46 -16.74 -2.65
C GLY A 123 -2.31 -16.45 -4.15
N ALA A 124 -3.22 -16.94 -5.00
CA ALA A 124 -3.22 -16.59 -6.42
C ALA A 124 -3.62 -15.13 -6.67
N TYR A 125 -4.40 -14.53 -5.73
CA TYR A 125 -4.91 -13.17 -5.85
C TYR A 125 -4.02 -12.09 -5.21
N GLY A 126 -2.85 -12.47 -4.71
CA GLY A 126 -1.85 -11.57 -4.15
C GLY A 126 -0.43 -11.87 -4.65
N ARG A 127 0.40 -10.84 -4.73
CA ARG A 127 1.84 -10.97 -5.04
C ARG A 127 2.64 -9.96 -4.26
N PHE A 128 3.77 -10.42 -3.76
CA PHE A 128 4.78 -9.55 -3.20
C PHE A 128 5.46 -8.73 -4.29
N LEU A 129 5.80 -7.52 -3.94
CA LEU A 129 6.65 -6.62 -4.72
C LEU A 129 7.93 -6.41 -3.91
N LEU A 130 9.06 -6.63 -4.54
CA LEU A 130 10.36 -6.23 -4.02
C LEU A 130 10.85 -5.06 -4.86
N PHE A 131 11.28 -3.99 -4.21
CA PHE A 131 11.75 -2.79 -4.89
C PHE A 131 12.80 -2.08 -4.05
N ASP A 132 13.69 -1.37 -4.74
CA ASP A 132 14.70 -0.51 -4.13
C ASP A 132 14.00 0.63 -3.35
N ALA A 133 14.31 0.71 -2.08
CA ALA A 133 13.78 1.68 -1.12
C ALA A 133 14.90 2.54 -0.52
N THR A 134 15.95 2.78 -1.28
CA THR A 134 17.05 3.65 -0.87
C THR A 134 16.50 5.03 -0.47
N ALA A 135 16.89 5.50 0.71
CA ALA A 135 16.48 6.80 1.18
C ALA A 135 16.96 7.89 0.21
N PRO A 136 16.10 8.85 -0.17
CA PRO A 136 16.51 9.93 -1.03
C PRO A 136 17.62 10.74 -0.35
N VAL A 137 18.75 10.90 -1.02
CA VAL A 137 19.88 11.72 -0.54
C VAL A 137 19.48 13.18 -0.62
N SER A 138 19.53 13.88 0.50
CA SER A 138 19.29 15.34 0.60
C SER A 138 20.44 16.15 0.05
#